data_fba331ad50f86ae886526ad848f7d13f
#
_entry.id   fba331ad50f86ae886526ad848f7d13f
#
_cell.length_a   1.000
_cell.length_b   1.000
_cell.length_c   1.000
_cell.angle_alpha   90.00
_cell.angle_beta   90.00
_cell.angle_gamma   90.00
#
_symmetry.space_group_name_H-M   'P 1'
#
loop_
_entity.id
_entity.type
_entity.pdbx_description
1 polymer ?
#
loop_
_entity_poly.entity_id
_entity_poly.type
_entity_poly.pdbx_seq_one_letter_code
_entity_poly.pdbx_strand_id
1 'polypeptide(L)'
;YSDVIVGASFYNNYTGKAYIYLGGASMNNTPDLAINGDTISDQLGCSVSSAGDINADGFSDVLIGVSGADSSKGKVYVLLGGVSLNNVPDIILYGENANDFFGCSVAGGGDLNNDGFTDVIAGASSFDSNKGRSYIFFGGTNMNSTPDAILTGRNMNDLFGMSVAFAGDVN
;
A
#
# COMPACT_ATOMS: atom_id res chain seq x y z
N TYR A 1 -4.86 2.39 -21.51
CA TYR A 1 -3.42 2.31 -21.25
C TYR A 1 -3.19 1.97 -19.78
N SER A 2 -2.07 1.30 -19.48
CA SER A 2 -1.68 1.06 -18.08
C SER A 2 -0.81 2.20 -17.58
N ASP A 3 -0.97 2.55 -16.30
CA ASP A 3 -0.24 3.62 -15.63
C ASP A 3 0.92 3.06 -14.79
N VAL A 4 1.84 3.90 -14.36
CA VAL A 4 3.00 3.51 -13.58
C VAL A 4 3.04 4.32 -12.29
N ILE A 5 3.29 3.64 -11.15
CA ILE A 5 3.60 4.29 -9.89
C ILE A 5 5.05 4.00 -9.50
N VAL A 6 5.75 5.02 -8.99
CA VAL A 6 7.14 4.94 -8.52
C VAL A 6 7.28 5.59 -7.16
N GLY A 7 7.85 4.87 -6.21
CA GLY A 7 8.16 5.39 -4.88
C GLY A 7 9.60 5.92 -4.79
N ALA A 8 9.80 6.97 -3.99
CA ALA A 8 11.08 7.60 -3.67
C ALA A 8 11.16 7.86 -2.16
N SER A 9 11.27 6.81 -1.36
CA SER A 9 11.14 6.86 0.11
C SER A 9 12.22 7.69 0.79
N PHE A 10 13.36 7.92 0.16
CA PHE A 10 14.45 8.74 0.71
C PHE A 10 14.41 10.21 0.28
N TYR A 11 13.39 10.60 -0.50
CA TYR A 11 13.23 11.99 -0.92
C TYR A 11 13.12 12.92 0.30
N ASN A 12 13.83 14.06 0.25
CA ASN A 12 13.76 15.15 1.23
C ASN A 12 13.86 14.67 2.70
N ASN A 13 15.04 14.17 3.09
CA ASN A 13 15.31 13.66 4.46
C ASN A 13 14.34 12.55 4.88
N TYR A 14 14.10 11.57 4.01
CA TYR A 14 13.22 10.42 4.27
C TYR A 14 11.74 10.80 4.49
N THR A 15 11.31 12.02 4.16
CA THR A 15 9.88 12.35 4.11
C THR A 15 9.19 11.41 3.10
N GLY A 16 9.86 11.16 1.98
CA GLY A 16 9.39 10.27 0.96
C GLY A 16 8.44 10.94 -0.03
N LYS A 17 8.31 10.32 -1.20
CA LYS A 17 7.46 10.76 -2.27
C LYS A 17 7.05 9.60 -3.17
N ALA A 18 5.87 9.67 -3.74
CA ALA A 18 5.42 8.78 -4.80
C ALA A 18 5.00 9.58 -6.03
N TYR A 19 5.21 8.99 -7.19
CA TYR A 19 4.90 9.60 -8.49
C TYR A 19 4.03 8.66 -9.30
N ILE A 20 2.97 9.20 -9.91
CA ILE A 20 2.13 8.49 -10.86
C ILE A 20 2.36 9.08 -12.24
N TYR A 21 2.55 8.22 -13.22
CA TYR A 21 2.68 8.54 -14.64
C TYR A 21 1.55 7.86 -15.38
N LEU A 22 0.69 8.65 -16.01
CA LEU A 22 -0.41 8.12 -16.79
C LEU A 22 0.10 7.57 -18.12
N GLY A 23 -0.33 6.36 -18.44
CA GLY A 23 -0.02 5.71 -19.71
C GLY A 23 -0.67 6.41 -20.88
N GLY A 24 -0.10 6.22 -22.06
CA GLY A 24 -0.60 6.84 -23.28
C GLY A 24 0.25 6.47 -24.49
N ALA A 25 -0.17 6.90 -25.66
CA ALA A 25 0.60 6.68 -26.90
C ALA A 25 1.97 7.40 -26.87
N SER A 26 2.15 8.38 -26.01
CA SER A 26 3.38 9.18 -25.87
C SER A 26 3.62 9.45 -24.38
N MET A 27 4.02 8.43 -23.63
CA MET A 27 4.44 8.60 -22.24
C MET A 27 5.70 9.46 -22.19
N ASN A 28 5.74 10.42 -21.28
CA ASN A 28 6.90 11.30 -21.05
C ASN A 28 7.51 11.05 -19.65
N ASN A 29 8.54 11.78 -19.27
CA ASN A 29 9.23 11.66 -17.99
C ASN A 29 8.77 12.66 -16.92
N THR A 30 7.66 13.37 -17.16
CA THR A 30 7.07 14.28 -16.19
C THR A 30 5.93 13.55 -15.48
N PRO A 31 5.94 13.45 -14.15
CA PRO A 31 4.85 12.81 -13.44
C PRO A 31 3.55 13.63 -13.56
N ASP A 32 2.44 12.93 -13.77
CA ASP A 32 1.11 13.53 -13.83
C ASP A 32 0.59 13.85 -12.43
N LEU A 33 0.99 13.04 -11.44
CA LEU A 33 0.65 13.27 -10.04
C LEU A 33 1.86 12.97 -9.14
N ALA A 34 1.99 13.74 -8.06
CA ALA A 34 3.00 13.52 -7.04
C ALA A 34 2.38 13.64 -5.64
N ILE A 35 2.60 12.62 -4.84
CA ILE A 35 2.15 12.51 -3.44
C ILE A 35 3.37 12.67 -2.55
N ASN A 36 3.33 13.60 -1.59
CA ASN A 36 4.42 13.84 -0.67
C ASN A 36 4.12 13.20 0.69
N GLY A 37 5.16 12.74 1.39
CA GLY A 37 5.05 12.40 2.81
C GLY A 37 4.76 13.65 3.65
N ASP A 38 4.23 13.44 4.84
CA ASP A 38 3.80 14.53 5.73
C ASP A 38 4.96 15.04 6.59
N THR A 39 5.77 14.14 7.13
CA THR A 39 6.85 14.47 8.06
C THR A 39 8.18 13.78 7.72
N ILE A 40 9.27 14.29 8.28
CA ILE A 40 10.61 13.68 8.16
C ILE A 40 10.56 12.25 8.70
N SER A 41 11.19 11.34 7.96
CA SER A 41 11.28 9.90 8.26
C SER A 41 9.99 9.10 8.02
N ASP A 42 8.95 9.66 7.47
CA ASP A 42 7.73 8.91 7.09
C ASP A 42 8.00 7.81 6.06
N GLN A 43 8.99 8.04 5.18
CA GLN A 43 9.37 7.10 4.12
C GLN A 43 8.22 6.77 3.17
N LEU A 44 7.38 7.76 2.84
CA LEU A 44 6.31 7.55 1.86
C LEU A 44 6.88 7.01 0.54
N GLY A 45 6.23 6.00 0.00
CA GLY A 45 6.68 5.31 -1.22
C GLY A 45 7.76 4.26 -0.97
N CYS A 46 7.95 3.78 0.27
CA CYS A 46 8.83 2.64 0.57
C CYS A 46 8.34 1.36 -0.12
N SER A 47 7.06 1.24 -0.34
CA SER A 47 6.42 0.24 -1.18
C SER A 47 5.26 0.88 -1.94
N VAL A 48 5.02 0.44 -3.17
CA VAL A 48 3.92 0.90 -4.02
C VAL A 48 3.37 -0.26 -4.83
N SER A 49 2.06 -0.26 -5.08
CA SER A 49 1.40 -1.28 -5.90
C SER A 49 0.15 -0.71 -6.56
N SER A 50 -0.25 -1.29 -7.69
CA SER A 50 -1.66 -1.24 -8.08
C SER A 50 -2.48 -2.05 -7.08
N ALA A 51 -3.67 -1.59 -6.77
CA ALA A 51 -4.62 -2.28 -5.91
C ALA A 51 -5.71 -3.04 -6.70
N GLY A 52 -5.73 -2.89 -8.03
CA GLY A 52 -6.88 -3.28 -8.81
C GLY A 52 -8.03 -2.31 -8.57
N ASP A 53 -9.24 -2.75 -8.75
CA ASP A 53 -10.47 -1.98 -8.53
C ASP A 53 -11.09 -2.39 -7.19
N ILE A 54 -10.72 -1.67 -6.12
CA ILE A 54 -11.13 -1.99 -4.74
C ILE A 54 -12.61 -1.73 -4.52
N ASN A 55 -13.18 -0.73 -5.22
CA ASN A 55 -14.54 -0.22 -4.99
C ASN A 55 -15.52 -0.57 -6.12
N ALA A 56 -15.07 -1.24 -7.19
CA ALA A 56 -15.80 -1.61 -8.40
C ALA A 56 -16.37 -0.40 -9.17
N ASP A 57 -15.59 0.70 -9.24
CA ASP A 57 -15.95 1.89 -10.02
C ASP A 57 -15.43 1.86 -11.46
N GLY A 58 -14.64 0.83 -11.82
CA GLY A 58 -14.07 0.61 -13.14
C GLY A 58 -12.69 1.22 -13.35
N PHE A 59 -12.12 1.84 -12.32
CA PHE A 59 -10.75 2.37 -12.34
C PHE A 59 -9.83 1.52 -11.45
N SER A 60 -8.55 1.49 -11.79
CA SER A 60 -7.57 0.85 -10.90
C SER A 60 -7.14 1.81 -9.81
N ASP A 61 -7.03 1.30 -8.59
CA ASP A 61 -6.63 2.01 -7.39
C ASP A 61 -5.14 1.81 -7.10
N VAL A 62 -4.60 2.59 -6.19
CA VAL A 62 -3.18 2.64 -5.89
C VAL A 62 -2.91 2.51 -4.40
N LEU A 63 -1.89 1.72 -4.04
CA LEU A 63 -1.37 1.57 -2.68
C LEU A 63 -0.01 2.22 -2.55
N ILE A 64 0.20 2.97 -1.47
CA ILE A 64 1.48 3.59 -1.12
C ILE A 64 1.79 3.30 0.34
N GLY A 65 2.86 2.59 0.60
CA GLY A 65 3.37 2.35 1.95
C GLY A 65 4.09 3.58 2.51
N VAL A 66 3.90 3.82 3.81
CA VAL A 66 4.47 4.94 4.59
C VAL A 66 4.98 4.37 5.90
N SER A 67 6.00 3.50 5.83
CA SER A 67 6.38 2.61 6.93
C SER A 67 7.04 3.32 8.11
N GLY A 68 7.61 4.51 7.91
CA GLY A 68 8.25 5.29 8.97
C GLY A 68 7.29 6.18 9.76
N ALA A 69 6.04 6.34 9.32
CA ALA A 69 5.08 7.24 9.94
C ALA A 69 4.79 6.88 11.41
N ASP A 70 4.47 7.90 12.22
CA ASP A 70 4.02 7.74 13.61
C ASP A 70 4.98 6.88 14.46
N SER A 71 6.26 7.22 14.47
CA SER A 71 7.32 6.46 15.15
C SER A 71 7.49 5.04 14.58
N SER A 72 7.44 4.93 13.26
CA SER A 72 7.51 3.66 12.53
C SER A 72 6.37 2.67 12.86
N LYS A 73 5.25 3.18 13.38
CA LYS A 73 4.00 2.42 13.44
C LYS A 73 3.58 2.03 12.01
N GLY A 74 3.71 2.98 11.12
CA GLY A 74 3.44 2.86 9.71
C GLY A 74 1.97 3.02 9.33
N LYS A 75 1.77 3.35 8.09
CA LYS A 75 0.44 3.46 7.45
C LYS A 75 0.51 3.09 5.97
N VAL A 76 -0.63 2.83 5.37
CA VAL A 76 -0.78 2.66 3.92
C VAL A 76 -1.81 3.66 3.44
N TYR A 77 -1.46 4.40 2.42
CA TYR A 77 -2.39 5.25 1.68
C TYR A 77 -3.02 4.44 0.56
N VAL A 78 -4.33 4.51 0.47
CA VAL A 78 -5.12 4.02 -0.66
C VAL A 78 -5.64 5.24 -1.40
N LEU A 79 -5.30 5.36 -2.67
CA LEU A 79 -5.85 6.36 -3.57
C LEU A 79 -6.79 5.65 -4.54
N LEU A 80 -8.06 6.03 -4.54
CA LEU A 80 -9.04 5.51 -5.48
C LEU A 80 -8.86 6.15 -6.85
N GLY A 81 -8.84 5.30 -7.86
CA GLY A 81 -8.81 5.73 -9.26
C GLY A 81 -10.04 6.52 -9.64
N GLY A 82 -10.03 7.14 -10.81
CA GLY A 82 -11.18 7.91 -11.27
C GLY A 82 -10.84 8.89 -12.38
N VAL A 83 -11.86 9.56 -12.89
CA VAL A 83 -11.71 10.58 -13.94
C VAL A 83 -10.92 11.82 -13.49
N SER A 84 -10.70 11.97 -12.19
CA SER A 84 -9.99 13.11 -11.59
C SER A 84 -9.17 12.63 -10.40
N LEU A 85 -7.96 12.12 -10.68
CA LEU A 85 -7.00 11.78 -9.64
C LEU A 85 -6.54 13.03 -8.88
N ASN A 86 -6.38 12.88 -7.56
CA ASN A 86 -5.82 13.90 -6.69
C ASN A 86 -4.72 13.30 -5.79
N ASN A 87 -4.03 14.13 -5.02
CA ASN A 87 -2.91 13.71 -4.18
C ASN A 87 -3.29 13.53 -2.69
N VAL A 88 -4.56 13.39 -2.40
CA VAL A 88 -5.09 13.15 -1.05
C VAL A 88 -5.52 11.68 -0.96
N PRO A 89 -5.05 10.90 0.02
CA PRO A 89 -5.50 9.53 0.17
C PRO A 89 -6.99 9.47 0.55
N ASP A 90 -7.72 8.58 -0.11
CA ASP A 90 -9.15 8.35 0.15
C ASP A 90 -9.36 7.49 1.39
N ILE A 91 -8.46 6.50 1.61
CA ILE A 91 -8.46 5.63 2.78
C ILE A 91 -7.05 5.58 3.36
N ILE A 92 -6.94 5.57 4.68
CA ILE A 92 -5.67 5.37 5.39
C ILE A 92 -5.79 4.14 6.28
N LEU A 93 -4.95 3.14 6.01
CA LEU A 93 -4.80 1.97 6.86
C LEU A 93 -3.66 2.21 7.84
N TYR A 94 -3.85 1.85 9.10
CA TYR A 94 -2.88 2.13 10.17
C TYR A 94 -2.29 0.84 10.74
N GLY A 95 -0.98 0.87 11.06
CA GLY A 95 -0.31 -0.18 11.83
C GLY A 95 -0.83 -0.25 13.27
N GLU A 96 -0.38 -1.23 14.04
CA GLU A 96 -0.80 -1.44 15.43
C GLU A 96 0.12 -0.73 16.42
N ASN A 97 1.41 -0.97 16.37
CA ASN A 97 2.36 -0.48 17.37
C ASN A 97 3.54 0.27 16.73
N ALA A 98 4.17 1.15 17.51
CA ALA A 98 5.42 1.79 17.09
C ALA A 98 6.51 0.74 16.76
N ASN A 99 7.32 1.02 15.74
CA ASN A 99 8.38 0.16 15.21
C ASN A 99 7.92 -1.14 14.54
N ASP A 100 6.64 -1.34 14.25
CA ASP A 100 6.16 -2.49 13.49
C ASP A 100 6.43 -2.37 11.99
N PHE A 101 6.66 -1.15 11.49
CA PHE A 101 6.88 -0.81 10.08
C PHE A 101 5.74 -1.30 9.16
N PHE A 102 4.49 -1.12 9.59
CA PHE A 102 3.33 -1.43 8.74
C PHE A 102 3.39 -0.64 7.42
N GLY A 103 3.07 -1.29 6.32
CA GLY A 103 3.21 -0.72 4.98
C GLY A 103 4.64 -0.84 4.41
N CYS A 104 5.56 -1.58 5.05
CA CYS A 104 6.88 -1.87 4.47
C CYS A 104 6.79 -2.64 3.15
N SER A 105 5.71 -3.37 2.95
CA SER A 105 5.32 -4.00 1.70
C SER A 105 3.81 -3.93 1.52
N VAL A 106 3.35 -3.72 0.29
CA VAL A 106 1.93 -3.67 -0.06
C VAL A 106 1.68 -4.43 -1.37
N ALA A 107 0.52 -5.05 -1.49
CA ALA A 107 0.03 -5.68 -2.72
C ALA A 107 -1.49 -5.57 -2.79
N GLY A 108 -2.02 -5.50 -4.02
CA GLY A 108 -3.44 -5.50 -4.30
C GLY A 108 -3.76 -6.21 -5.61
N GLY A 109 -5.03 -6.30 -5.96
CA GLY A 109 -5.51 -6.84 -7.23
C GLY A 109 -5.94 -8.31 -7.20
N GLY A 110 -5.96 -8.95 -6.03
CA GLY A 110 -6.61 -10.27 -5.85
C GLY A 110 -7.96 -10.13 -5.16
N ASP A 111 -8.86 -11.05 -5.39
CA ASP A 111 -10.16 -11.18 -4.72
C ASP A 111 -10.09 -12.48 -3.89
N LEU A 112 -9.84 -12.35 -2.58
CA LEU A 112 -9.59 -13.48 -1.67
C LEU A 112 -10.88 -14.11 -1.14
N ASN A 113 -11.95 -13.31 -1.06
CA ASN A 113 -13.24 -13.73 -0.52
C ASN A 113 -14.28 -14.00 -1.62
N ASN A 114 -13.91 -13.77 -2.90
CA ASN A 114 -14.73 -13.96 -4.09
C ASN A 114 -16.02 -13.14 -4.08
N ASP A 115 -15.92 -11.88 -3.65
CA ASP A 115 -17.05 -10.93 -3.60
C ASP A 115 -17.09 -9.98 -4.80
N GLY A 116 -16.09 -10.02 -5.67
CA GLY A 116 -16.00 -9.22 -6.89
C GLY A 116 -15.24 -7.89 -6.71
N PHE A 117 -14.73 -7.61 -5.51
CA PHE A 117 -13.84 -6.48 -5.24
C PHE A 117 -12.39 -6.96 -5.09
N THR A 118 -11.44 -6.13 -5.43
CA THR A 118 -10.05 -6.50 -5.18
C THR A 118 -9.63 -6.16 -3.77
N ASP A 119 -8.80 -7.02 -3.16
CA ASP A 119 -8.36 -6.93 -1.78
C ASP A 119 -6.95 -6.34 -1.66
N VAL A 120 -6.59 -5.96 -0.44
CA VAL A 120 -5.30 -5.36 -0.08
C VAL A 120 -4.57 -6.23 0.93
N ILE A 121 -3.26 -6.42 0.73
CA ILE A 121 -2.35 -7.01 1.72
C ILE A 121 -1.29 -5.97 2.07
N ALA A 122 -1.04 -5.80 3.38
CA ALA A 122 0.03 -4.94 3.89
C ALA A 122 0.87 -5.68 4.93
N GLY A 123 2.18 -5.56 4.83
CA GLY A 123 3.15 -6.17 5.74
C GLY A 123 3.61 -5.23 6.84
N ALA A 124 3.92 -5.80 8.01
CA ALA A 124 4.54 -5.18 9.18
C ALA A 124 5.67 -6.09 9.69
N SER A 125 6.82 -6.00 9.03
CA SER A 125 7.90 -7.02 9.17
C SER A 125 8.54 -7.05 10.56
N SER A 126 8.50 -5.94 11.30
CA SER A 126 9.12 -5.86 12.63
C SER A 126 8.14 -6.09 13.80
N PHE A 127 6.89 -6.45 13.51
CA PHE A 127 5.92 -6.79 14.55
C PHE A 127 6.47 -7.87 15.50
N ASP A 128 6.27 -7.68 16.81
CA ASP A 128 6.63 -8.63 17.88
C ASP A 128 8.06 -9.18 17.73
N SER A 129 9.05 -8.32 17.93
CA SER A 129 10.48 -8.69 17.86
C SER A 129 10.89 -9.29 16.51
N ASN A 130 10.46 -8.66 15.42
CA ASN A 130 10.70 -9.08 14.04
C ASN A 130 10.10 -10.45 13.66
N LYS A 131 9.14 -10.95 14.42
CA LYS A 131 8.36 -12.10 13.99
C LYS A 131 7.64 -11.81 12.70
N GLY A 132 7.09 -10.59 12.61
CA GLY A 132 6.41 -10.06 11.47
C GLY A 132 4.95 -10.49 11.34
N ARG A 133 4.21 -9.68 10.60
CA ARG A 133 2.77 -9.83 10.40
C ARG A 133 2.36 -9.31 9.03
N SER A 134 1.29 -9.86 8.47
CA SER A 134 0.61 -9.32 7.30
C SER A 134 -0.87 -9.16 7.60
N TYR A 135 -1.44 -8.09 7.10
CA TYR A 135 -2.83 -7.71 7.29
C TYR A 135 -3.54 -7.74 5.95
N ILE A 136 -4.74 -8.29 5.94
CA ILE A 136 -5.60 -8.37 4.78
C ILE A 136 -6.81 -7.49 5.04
N PHE A 137 -7.16 -6.69 4.04
CA PHE A 137 -8.34 -5.83 4.05
C PHE A 137 -9.15 -6.15 2.81
N PHE A 138 -10.40 -6.54 2.98
CA PHE A 138 -11.30 -6.82 1.86
C PHE A 138 -11.77 -5.52 1.21
N GLY A 139 -11.81 -5.54 -0.12
CA GLY A 139 -12.37 -4.46 -0.92
C GLY A 139 -13.87 -4.30 -0.71
N GLY A 140 -14.44 -3.31 -1.34
CA GLY A 140 -15.87 -3.03 -1.26
C GLY A 140 -16.18 -1.54 -1.39
N THR A 141 -17.42 -1.21 -1.69
CA THR A 141 -17.90 0.18 -1.82
C THR A 141 -17.75 1.02 -0.55
N ASN A 142 -17.53 0.36 0.60
CA ASN A 142 -17.32 0.98 1.90
C ASN A 142 -16.14 0.32 2.64
N MET A 143 -15.03 0.09 1.94
CA MET A 143 -13.81 -0.43 2.55
C MET A 143 -13.44 0.41 3.78
N ASN A 144 -13.11 -0.26 4.87
CA ASN A 144 -12.72 0.39 6.12
C ASN A 144 -11.25 0.09 6.49
N SER A 145 -10.76 0.70 7.56
CA SER A 145 -9.36 0.55 8.01
C SER A 145 -9.15 -0.56 9.05
N THR A 146 -10.14 -1.43 9.28
CA THR A 146 -10.02 -2.58 10.17
C THR A 146 -9.62 -3.81 9.35
N PRO A 147 -8.55 -4.52 9.69
CA PRO A 147 -8.17 -5.71 8.94
C PRO A 147 -9.18 -6.85 9.11
N ASP A 148 -9.54 -7.51 8.01
CA ASP A 148 -10.47 -8.64 7.96
C ASP A 148 -9.75 -9.95 8.33
N ALA A 149 -8.46 -10.06 7.99
CA ALA A 149 -7.63 -11.20 8.39
C ALA A 149 -6.20 -10.78 8.73
N ILE A 150 -5.58 -11.54 9.63
CA ILE A 150 -4.21 -11.29 10.08
C ILE A 150 -3.42 -12.59 10.00
N LEU A 151 -2.27 -12.54 9.32
CA LEU A 151 -1.30 -13.62 9.24
C LEU A 151 -0.07 -13.23 10.07
N THR A 152 0.37 -14.09 10.96
CA THR A 152 1.52 -13.80 11.84
C THR A 152 2.63 -14.82 11.64
N GLY A 153 3.87 -14.36 11.55
CA GLY A 153 5.07 -15.19 11.51
C GLY A 153 5.17 -16.11 12.72
N ARG A 154 5.98 -17.15 12.63
CA ARG A 154 6.08 -18.16 13.69
C ARG A 154 7.19 -17.87 14.69
N ASN A 155 8.35 -17.43 14.20
CA ASN A 155 9.52 -17.25 15.04
C ASN A 155 10.02 -15.81 15.01
N MET A 156 10.69 -15.42 16.10
CA MET A 156 11.39 -14.12 16.15
C MET A 156 12.41 -14.04 15.00
N ASN A 157 12.54 -12.86 14.42
CA ASN A 157 13.43 -12.56 13.30
C ASN A 157 13.09 -13.25 11.95
N ASP A 158 11.90 -13.83 11.80
CA ASP A 158 11.43 -14.37 10.53
C ASP A 158 11.11 -13.25 9.53
N LEU A 159 10.83 -12.03 10.02
CA LEU A 159 10.43 -10.87 9.22
C LEU A 159 9.23 -11.16 8.30
N PHE A 160 8.28 -11.98 8.78
CA PHE A 160 7.09 -12.32 8.02
C PHE A 160 6.36 -11.05 7.57
N GLY A 161 5.96 -10.98 6.30
CA GLY A 161 5.37 -9.77 5.72
C GLY A 161 6.38 -8.74 5.22
N MET A 162 7.70 -9.03 5.22
CA MET A 162 8.70 -8.19 4.56
C MET A 162 8.44 -8.04 3.05
N SER A 163 7.84 -9.05 2.46
CA SER A 163 7.36 -9.03 1.08
C SER A 163 6.03 -9.75 1.01
N VAL A 164 5.05 -9.12 0.35
CA VAL A 164 3.71 -9.68 0.14
C VAL A 164 3.35 -9.59 -1.35
N ALA A 165 2.58 -10.56 -1.83
CA ALA A 165 2.03 -10.55 -3.18
C ALA A 165 0.79 -11.45 -3.23
N PHE A 166 -0.13 -11.13 -4.15
CA PHE A 166 -1.15 -12.08 -4.56
C PHE A 166 -0.54 -13.11 -5.50
N ALA A 167 -0.85 -14.38 -5.28
CA ALA A 167 -0.30 -15.49 -6.08
C ALA A 167 -1.28 -15.97 -7.18
N GLY A 168 -2.47 -15.41 -7.20
CA GLY A 168 -3.58 -15.95 -8.00
C GLY A 168 -4.10 -17.27 -7.44
N ASP A 169 -4.92 -17.96 -8.22
CA ASP A 169 -5.39 -19.31 -7.89
C ASP A 169 -4.28 -20.32 -8.20
N VAL A 170 -3.71 -20.94 -7.16
CA VAL A 170 -2.56 -21.88 -7.26
C VAL A 170 -2.96 -23.35 -7.08
N ASN A 171 -4.27 -23.67 -6.98
CA ASN A 171 -4.79 -25.04 -6.75
C ASN A 171 -5.97 -25.41 -7.65
#